data_4f113e0e1cc2470331df6be504505dd8
#
_entry.id   4f113e0e1cc2470331df6be504505dd8
#
_cell.length_a   1.000
_cell.length_b   1.000
_cell.length_c   1.000
_cell.angle_alpha   90.00
_cell.angle_beta   90.00
_cell.angle_gamma   90.00
#
_symmetry.space_group_name_H-M   'P 1'
#
loop_
_entity.id
_entity.type
_entity.pdbx_description
1 polymer ?
#
loop_
_entity_poly.entity_id
_entity_poly.type
_entity_poly.pdbx_seq_one_letter_code
_entity_poly.pdbx_strand_id
1 'polypeptide(L)'
;MAHTGKATPKRKKMSKITQDFDIKQQWQELKDTLRPMPWKKKLEHLWEYYKWVLVVLAVMGMIIYISIVGYSNARVEGLFYGEVVNLDFDTEGVEYLREDFLEHLGGVKGDQKVSLYLSNLVMGDDSTYDNYYAPLMRTASEISDGKLDYFLVDSAALTCYFSEEILLDLRLLFTEEELAQIGDDLVYVLYEETGEQIPMAINVTDSAFMTSRLNYKKTAYLCFVASTERLEICKIFYDYYMAYQPEQ
;
A
#
# COMPACT_ATOMS: atom_id res chain seq x y z
N MET A 1 49.09 68.48 -24.88
CA MET A 1 47.84 67.74 -24.91
C MET A 1 48.19 66.30 -25.34
N ALA A 2 48.23 65.39 -24.42
CA ALA A 2 48.63 64.00 -24.64
C ALA A 2 47.40 63.10 -24.59
N HIS A 3 47.14 62.45 -25.72
CA HIS A 3 46.10 61.41 -25.82
C HIS A 3 46.69 60.07 -25.38
N THR A 4 46.25 59.59 -24.24
CA THR A 4 46.53 58.24 -23.77
C THR A 4 45.51 57.26 -24.34
N GLY A 5 45.93 56.43 -25.29
CA GLY A 5 45.16 55.35 -25.84
C GLY A 5 45.05 54.19 -24.83
N LYS A 6 43.83 53.87 -24.39
CA LYS A 6 43.53 52.64 -23.63
C LYS A 6 43.55 51.42 -24.54
N ALA A 7 44.48 50.53 -24.31
CA ALA A 7 44.51 49.20 -24.94
C ALA A 7 43.44 48.31 -24.33
N THR A 8 42.51 47.82 -25.13
CA THR A 8 41.52 46.81 -24.78
C THR A 8 42.19 45.43 -24.68
N PRO A 9 41.93 44.62 -23.61
CA PRO A 9 42.51 43.29 -23.52
C PRO A 9 41.83 42.32 -24.51
N LYS A 10 42.67 41.70 -25.34
CA LYS A 10 42.25 40.64 -26.27
C LYS A 10 41.65 39.46 -25.46
N ARG A 11 40.36 39.21 -25.65
CA ARG A 11 39.66 38.02 -25.21
C ARG A 11 40.33 36.79 -25.79
N LYS A 12 40.99 35.97 -24.94
CA LYS A 12 41.49 34.62 -25.29
C LYS A 12 40.28 33.80 -25.70
N LYS A 13 40.18 33.41 -26.95
CA LYS A 13 39.24 32.38 -27.43
C LYS A 13 39.60 31.08 -26.71
N MET A 14 38.75 30.65 -25.77
CA MET A 14 38.74 29.29 -25.29
C MET A 14 38.43 28.38 -26.49
N SER A 15 39.43 27.60 -26.93
CA SER A 15 39.22 26.52 -27.89
C SER A 15 38.22 25.55 -27.26
N LYS A 16 37.06 25.42 -27.87
CA LYS A 16 36.13 24.34 -27.60
C LYS A 16 36.86 23.05 -27.97
N ILE A 17 37.28 22.28 -26.97
CA ILE A 17 37.59 20.87 -27.14
C ILE A 17 36.21 20.19 -27.30
N THR A 18 35.66 20.27 -28.50
CA THR A 18 34.68 19.34 -28.99
C THR A 18 35.48 18.09 -29.37
N GLN A 19 35.73 17.23 -28.43
CA GLN A 19 35.99 15.84 -28.70
C GLN A 19 34.68 15.31 -29.29
N ASP A 20 34.57 15.27 -30.59
CA ASP A 20 33.57 14.47 -31.29
C ASP A 20 33.86 13.02 -30.88
N PHE A 21 33.08 12.56 -29.94
CA PHE A 21 33.10 11.17 -29.50
C PHE A 21 32.49 10.37 -30.65
N ASP A 22 33.35 9.95 -31.59
CA ASP A 22 32.89 9.13 -32.71
C ASP A 22 32.66 7.70 -32.23
N ILE A 23 31.45 7.51 -31.71
CA ILE A 23 30.94 6.22 -31.22
C ILE A 23 31.12 5.13 -32.28
N LYS A 24 31.06 5.49 -33.58
CA LYS A 24 31.23 4.52 -34.66
C LYS A 24 32.69 4.03 -34.79
N GLN A 25 33.65 4.90 -34.59
CA GLN A 25 35.07 4.51 -34.59
C GLN A 25 35.40 3.62 -33.42
N GLN A 26 34.94 3.97 -32.23
CA GLN A 26 35.12 3.14 -31.03
C GLN A 26 34.47 1.75 -31.16
N TRP A 27 33.30 1.68 -31.80
CA TRP A 27 32.65 0.39 -32.07
C TRP A 27 33.43 -0.45 -33.11
N GLN A 28 34.04 0.18 -34.09
CA GLN A 28 34.88 -0.53 -35.08
C GLN A 28 36.17 -1.04 -34.44
N GLU A 29 36.88 -0.21 -33.67
CA GLU A 29 38.08 -0.61 -32.94
C GLU A 29 37.81 -1.74 -31.94
N LEU A 30 36.69 -1.68 -31.20
CA LEU A 30 36.27 -2.75 -30.31
C LEU A 30 36.00 -4.05 -31.08
N LYS A 31 35.33 -3.97 -32.23
CA LYS A 31 35.01 -5.12 -33.06
C LYS A 31 36.26 -5.78 -33.64
N ASP A 32 37.23 -4.98 -34.08
CA ASP A 32 38.49 -5.44 -34.62
C ASP A 32 39.41 -6.04 -33.55
N THR A 33 39.39 -5.49 -32.32
CA THR A 33 40.14 -6.02 -31.19
C THR A 33 39.53 -7.33 -30.68
N LEU A 34 38.20 -7.46 -30.67
CA LEU A 34 37.52 -8.67 -30.19
C LEU A 34 37.53 -9.82 -31.23
N ARG A 35 37.61 -9.52 -32.53
CA ARG A 35 37.49 -10.51 -33.62
C ARG A 35 38.49 -11.66 -33.54
N PRO A 36 39.78 -11.46 -33.24
CA PRO A 36 40.80 -12.53 -33.18
C PRO A 36 40.81 -13.28 -31.85
N MET A 37 40.07 -12.83 -30.79
CA MET A 37 40.15 -13.40 -29.47
C MET A 37 39.20 -14.61 -29.30
N PRO A 38 39.64 -15.71 -28.62
CA PRO A 38 38.74 -16.77 -28.21
C PRO A 38 37.69 -16.22 -27.24
N TRP A 39 36.50 -16.78 -27.28
CA TRP A 39 35.32 -16.24 -26.59
C TRP A 39 35.52 -15.99 -25.10
N LYS A 40 36.30 -16.82 -24.37
CA LYS A 40 36.65 -16.63 -22.95
C LYS A 40 37.44 -15.34 -22.71
N LYS A 41 38.43 -15.03 -23.59
CA LYS A 41 39.21 -13.80 -23.51
C LYS A 41 38.40 -12.55 -23.89
N LYS A 42 37.39 -12.71 -24.76
CA LYS A 42 36.43 -11.63 -25.05
C LYS A 42 35.60 -11.25 -23.82
N LEU A 43 35.13 -12.26 -23.05
CA LEU A 43 34.37 -12.04 -21.86
C LEU A 43 35.22 -11.38 -20.75
N GLU A 44 36.47 -11.83 -20.59
CA GLU A 44 37.43 -11.27 -19.64
C GLU A 44 37.76 -9.81 -19.96
N HIS A 45 38.01 -9.50 -21.23
CA HIS A 45 38.28 -8.15 -21.70
C HIS A 45 37.06 -7.21 -21.51
N LEU A 46 35.87 -7.69 -21.88
CA LEU A 46 34.61 -6.97 -21.63
C LEU A 46 34.40 -6.72 -20.13
N TRP A 47 34.67 -7.71 -19.28
CA TRP A 47 34.51 -7.57 -17.85
C TRP A 47 35.49 -6.57 -17.26
N GLU A 48 36.75 -6.60 -17.64
CA GLU A 48 37.79 -5.74 -17.11
C GLU A 48 37.58 -4.26 -17.47
N TYR A 49 37.18 -3.98 -18.71
CA TYR A 49 37.02 -2.61 -19.22
C TYR A 49 35.60 -2.05 -19.08
N TYR A 50 34.58 -2.91 -19.15
CA TYR A 50 33.17 -2.47 -19.22
C TYR A 50 32.34 -2.85 -17.99
N LYS A 51 32.93 -3.40 -16.94
CA LYS A 51 32.19 -3.79 -15.71
C LYS A 51 31.35 -2.65 -15.13
N TRP A 52 31.91 -1.44 -15.13
CA TRP A 52 31.17 -0.27 -14.65
C TRP A 52 30.01 0.16 -15.57
N VAL A 53 30.20 0.03 -16.87
CA VAL A 53 29.13 0.30 -17.84
C VAL A 53 28.02 -0.73 -17.70
N LEU A 54 28.35 -2.01 -17.52
CA LEU A 54 27.36 -3.06 -17.25
C LEU A 54 26.59 -2.82 -15.96
N VAL A 55 27.27 -2.38 -14.89
CA VAL A 55 26.62 -2.01 -13.62
C VAL A 55 25.66 -0.83 -13.83
N VAL A 56 26.08 0.22 -14.54
CA VAL A 56 25.21 1.37 -14.82
C VAL A 56 23.99 0.95 -15.65
N LEU A 57 24.18 0.11 -16.67
CA LEU A 57 23.05 -0.41 -17.47
C LEU A 57 22.10 -1.27 -16.64
N ALA A 58 22.63 -2.11 -15.73
CA ALA A 58 21.81 -2.91 -14.84
C ALA A 58 20.99 -2.03 -13.88
N VAL A 59 21.61 -1.00 -13.30
CA VAL A 59 20.92 -0.03 -12.41
C VAL A 59 19.86 0.74 -13.19
N MET A 60 20.17 1.23 -14.41
CA MET A 60 19.17 1.89 -15.25
C MET A 60 18.01 0.96 -15.60
N GLY A 61 18.30 -0.30 -15.95
CA GLY A 61 17.26 -1.30 -16.23
C GLY A 61 16.37 -1.55 -15.01
N MET A 62 16.97 -1.60 -13.82
CA MET A 62 16.23 -1.74 -12.55
C MET A 62 15.34 -0.52 -12.27
N ILE A 63 15.84 0.70 -12.48
CA ILE A 63 15.05 1.94 -12.29
C ILE A 63 13.87 1.96 -13.27
N ILE A 64 14.10 1.62 -14.55
CA ILE A 64 13.04 1.56 -15.55
C ILE A 64 12.00 0.50 -15.16
N TYR A 65 12.44 -0.68 -14.73
CA TYR A 65 11.54 -1.74 -14.28
C TYR A 65 10.66 -1.30 -13.09
N ILE A 66 11.29 -0.71 -12.05
CA ILE A 66 10.56 -0.18 -10.88
C ILE A 66 9.59 0.92 -11.29
N SER A 67 9.99 1.80 -12.22
CA SER A 67 9.13 2.87 -12.72
C SER A 67 7.92 2.34 -13.49
N ILE A 68 8.10 1.32 -14.31
CA ILE A 68 7.00 0.68 -15.07
C ILE A 68 6.03 -0.02 -14.11
N VAL A 69 6.56 -0.80 -13.16
CA VAL A 69 5.73 -1.51 -12.17
C VAL A 69 4.99 -0.52 -11.27
N GLY A 70 5.67 0.52 -10.79
CA GLY A 70 5.06 1.57 -9.98
C GLY A 70 3.95 2.32 -10.74
N TYR A 71 4.18 2.66 -12.00
CA TYR A 71 3.19 3.33 -12.83
C TYR A 71 1.98 2.43 -13.15
N SER A 72 2.22 1.13 -13.37
CA SER A 72 1.13 0.16 -13.59
C SER A 72 0.26 0.01 -12.34
N ASN A 73 0.89 -0.13 -11.17
CA ASN A 73 0.16 -0.25 -9.91
C ASN A 73 -0.59 1.04 -9.50
N ALA A 74 -0.05 2.20 -9.84
CA ALA A 74 -0.68 3.49 -9.55
C ALA A 74 -1.94 3.75 -10.41
N ARG A 75 -2.13 3.00 -11.49
CA ARG A 75 -3.34 3.10 -12.34
C ARG A 75 -4.52 2.30 -11.83
N VAL A 76 -4.28 1.33 -10.93
CA VAL A 76 -5.35 0.50 -10.40
C VAL A 76 -6.12 1.30 -9.36
N GLU A 77 -7.36 1.60 -9.66
CA GLU A 77 -8.26 2.31 -8.77
C GLU A 77 -8.60 1.44 -7.56
N GLY A 78 -8.38 1.98 -6.37
CA GLY A 78 -8.79 1.32 -5.14
C GLY A 78 -10.23 1.68 -4.78
N LEU A 79 -11.10 0.70 -4.79
CA LEU A 79 -12.52 0.89 -4.49
C LEU A 79 -12.80 0.84 -2.99
N PHE A 80 -12.09 0.00 -2.25
CA PHE A 80 -12.35 -0.23 -0.84
C PHE A 80 -11.11 -0.77 -0.14
N TYR A 81 -10.85 -0.31 1.08
CA TYR A 81 -9.63 -0.61 1.82
C TYR A 81 -9.95 -1.06 3.23
N GLY A 82 -9.49 -2.24 3.59
CA GLY A 82 -9.62 -2.78 4.94
C GLY A 82 -8.28 -3.09 5.59
N GLU A 83 -8.29 -3.16 6.89
CA GLU A 83 -7.16 -3.67 7.67
C GLU A 83 -7.66 -4.75 8.65
N VAL A 84 -6.93 -5.86 8.69
CA VAL A 84 -7.15 -6.95 9.64
C VAL A 84 -6.06 -6.87 10.69
N VAL A 85 -6.45 -6.73 11.96
CA VAL A 85 -5.51 -6.55 13.05
C VAL A 85 -5.65 -7.67 14.07
N ASN A 86 -4.55 -8.35 14.34
CA ASN A 86 -4.45 -9.48 15.29
C ASN A 86 -5.33 -10.69 14.97
N LEU A 87 -5.95 -10.74 13.81
CA LEU A 87 -6.69 -11.91 13.37
C LEU A 87 -5.80 -12.74 12.44
N ASP A 88 -5.56 -13.98 12.81
CA ASP A 88 -4.76 -14.94 12.05
C ASP A 88 -5.64 -15.64 11.02
N PHE A 89 -5.84 -14.98 9.89
CA PHE A 89 -6.58 -15.54 8.77
C PHE A 89 -5.67 -16.35 7.85
N ASP A 90 -6.22 -17.38 7.26
CA ASP A 90 -5.58 -18.04 6.13
C ASP A 90 -5.46 -17.05 4.95
N THR A 91 -4.27 -17.02 4.34
CA THR A 91 -3.98 -16.14 3.20
C THR A 91 -4.97 -16.36 2.04
N GLU A 92 -5.42 -17.59 1.85
CA GLU A 92 -6.40 -17.96 0.83
C GLU A 92 -7.77 -17.33 1.11
N GLY A 93 -8.19 -17.30 2.37
CA GLY A 93 -9.45 -16.66 2.78
C GLY A 93 -9.44 -15.14 2.57
N VAL A 94 -8.30 -14.51 2.84
CA VAL A 94 -8.11 -13.06 2.61
C VAL A 94 -8.18 -12.72 1.12
N GLU A 95 -7.50 -13.49 0.27
CA GLU A 95 -7.51 -13.25 -1.17
C GLU A 95 -8.91 -13.46 -1.75
N TYR A 96 -9.61 -14.48 -1.29
CA TYR A 96 -11.00 -14.71 -1.65
C TYR A 96 -11.90 -13.51 -1.29
N LEU A 97 -11.81 -13.02 -0.05
CA LEU A 97 -12.60 -11.84 0.36
C LEU A 97 -12.39 -10.65 -0.57
N ARG A 98 -11.13 -10.39 -0.94
CA ARG A 98 -10.78 -9.28 -1.83
C ARG A 98 -11.35 -9.44 -3.23
N GLU A 99 -11.19 -10.62 -3.83
CA GLU A 99 -11.61 -10.89 -5.20
C GLU A 99 -13.11 -11.00 -5.31
N ASP A 100 -13.76 -11.71 -4.38
CA ASP A 100 -15.20 -11.93 -4.38
C ASP A 100 -15.97 -10.62 -4.11
N PHE A 101 -15.49 -9.82 -3.15
CA PHE A 101 -16.10 -8.52 -2.90
C PHE A 101 -15.89 -7.53 -4.06
N LEU A 102 -14.73 -7.57 -4.74
CA LEU A 102 -14.50 -6.78 -5.95
C LEU A 102 -15.52 -7.15 -7.05
N GLU A 103 -15.77 -8.45 -7.24
CA GLU A 103 -16.77 -8.94 -8.21
C GLU A 103 -18.19 -8.52 -7.78
N HIS A 104 -18.51 -8.60 -6.50
CA HIS A 104 -19.79 -8.16 -5.95
C HIS A 104 -20.06 -6.66 -6.22
N LEU A 105 -19.02 -5.82 -6.16
CA LEU A 105 -19.10 -4.41 -6.53
C LEU A 105 -19.19 -4.16 -8.03
N GLY A 106 -19.11 -5.20 -8.87
CA GLY A 106 -19.05 -5.08 -10.33
C GLY A 106 -17.72 -4.52 -10.83
N GLY A 107 -16.65 -4.62 -10.02
CA GLY A 107 -15.33 -4.14 -10.34
C GLY A 107 -14.63 -4.96 -11.43
N VAL A 108 -13.67 -4.36 -12.11
CA VAL A 108 -12.88 -5.00 -13.18
C VAL A 108 -11.52 -5.41 -12.64
N LYS A 109 -11.28 -6.72 -12.58
CA LYS A 109 -9.98 -7.26 -12.12
C LYS A 109 -8.84 -6.75 -13.02
N GLY A 110 -7.85 -6.12 -12.42
CA GLY A 110 -6.70 -5.51 -13.10
C GLY A 110 -6.79 -3.99 -13.24
N ASP A 111 -7.98 -3.42 -13.37
CA ASP A 111 -8.19 -1.97 -13.42
C ASP A 111 -8.60 -1.41 -12.05
N GLN A 112 -9.25 -2.24 -11.23
CA GLN A 112 -9.77 -1.89 -9.92
C GLN A 112 -9.37 -2.94 -8.88
N LYS A 113 -9.33 -2.55 -7.61
CA LYS A 113 -9.01 -3.46 -6.50
C LYS A 113 -9.76 -3.12 -5.22
N VAL A 114 -10.03 -4.16 -4.46
CA VAL A 114 -10.28 -4.11 -3.02
C VAL A 114 -8.97 -4.44 -2.32
N SER A 115 -8.54 -3.63 -1.37
CA SER A 115 -7.29 -3.82 -0.65
C SER A 115 -7.58 -4.28 0.78
N LEU A 116 -6.81 -5.25 1.26
CA LEU A 116 -6.87 -5.72 2.64
C LEU A 116 -5.46 -5.85 3.17
N TYR A 117 -5.16 -5.09 4.20
CA TYR A 117 -3.87 -5.10 4.89
C TYR A 117 -3.94 -6.04 6.10
N LEU A 118 -2.86 -6.75 6.37
CA LEU A 118 -2.72 -7.58 7.55
C LEU A 118 -1.71 -6.93 8.49
N SER A 119 -2.10 -6.70 9.73
CA SER A 119 -1.19 -6.19 10.75
C SER A 119 -1.36 -6.93 12.07
N ASN A 120 -0.29 -6.94 12.86
CA ASN A 120 -0.28 -7.46 14.22
C ASN A 120 0.07 -6.32 15.16
N LEU A 121 -0.79 -6.09 16.15
CA LEU A 121 -0.61 -5.11 17.20
C LEU A 121 -0.35 -5.82 18.52
N VAL A 122 0.91 -5.82 18.96
CA VAL A 122 1.29 -6.42 20.24
C VAL A 122 1.22 -5.36 21.34
N MET A 123 0.33 -5.56 22.32
CA MET A 123 0.16 -4.68 23.47
C MET A 123 0.71 -5.36 24.74
N GLY A 124 1.33 -4.58 25.61
CA GLY A 124 1.83 -5.05 26.90
C GLY A 124 3.32 -4.76 27.14
N ASP A 125 3.90 -5.38 28.15
CA ASP A 125 5.28 -5.14 28.60
C ASP A 125 6.34 -5.51 27.55
N ASP A 126 6.00 -6.45 26.64
CA ASP A 126 6.87 -6.86 25.53
C ASP A 126 6.67 -6.04 24.25
N SER A 127 5.83 -4.98 24.30
CA SER A 127 5.60 -4.12 23.16
C SER A 127 6.86 -3.32 22.81
N THR A 128 7.26 -3.41 21.54
CA THR A 128 8.40 -2.67 20.98
C THR A 128 7.89 -1.67 19.93
N TYR A 129 8.75 -0.75 19.50
CA TYR A 129 8.41 0.16 18.42
C TYR A 129 7.90 -0.57 17.18
N ASP A 130 8.56 -1.66 16.78
CA ASP A 130 8.18 -2.41 15.59
C ASP A 130 6.86 -3.18 15.76
N ASN A 131 6.53 -3.62 16.98
CA ASN A 131 5.36 -4.45 17.24
C ASN A 131 4.11 -3.65 17.63
N TYR A 132 4.26 -2.41 18.05
CA TYR A 132 3.16 -1.57 18.50
C TYR A 132 3.08 -0.25 17.72
N TYR A 133 4.13 0.55 17.81
CA TYR A 133 4.08 1.91 17.24
C TYR A 133 4.16 1.94 15.72
N ALA A 134 4.95 1.06 15.09
CA ALA A 134 5.08 1.09 13.64
C ALA A 134 3.77 0.69 12.92
N PRO A 135 3.06 -0.39 13.31
CA PRO A 135 1.73 -0.68 12.77
C PRO A 135 0.74 0.45 13.01
N LEU A 136 0.66 0.97 14.25
CA LEU A 136 -0.27 2.04 14.60
C LEU A 136 -0.01 3.33 13.79
N MET A 137 1.25 3.73 13.65
CA MET A 137 1.62 4.91 12.84
C MET A 137 1.32 4.72 11.36
N ARG A 138 1.48 3.50 10.83
CA ARG A 138 1.09 3.18 9.46
C ARG A 138 -0.41 3.34 9.29
N THR A 139 -1.20 2.71 10.16
CA THR A 139 -2.67 2.81 10.16
C THR A 139 -3.12 4.28 10.27
N ALA A 140 -2.53 5.07 11.17
CA ALA A 140 -2.83 6.49 11.31
C ALA A 140 -2.53 7.29 10.02
N SER A 141 -1.45 6.97 9.32
CA SER A 141 -1.13 7.58 8.03
C SER A 141 -2.15 7.21 6.95
N GLU A 142 -2.55 5.94 6.88
CA GLU A 142 -3.53 5.46 5.90
C GLU A 142 -4.94 6.05 6.15
N ILE A 143 -5.31 6.25 7.42
CA ILE A 143 -6.53 6.95 7.81
C ILE A 143 -6.47 8.42 7.40
N SER A 144 -5.37 9.10 7.70
CA SER A 144 -5.17 10.51 7.33
C SER A 144 -5.17 10.74 5.82
N ASP A 145 -4.70 9.76 5.06
CA ASP A 145 -4.71 9.77 3.59
C ASP A 145 -6.09 9.40 2.99
N GLY A 146 -7.11 9.11 3.82
CA GLY A 146 -8.44 8.66 3.40
C GLY A 146 -8.43 7.30 2.67
N LYS A 147 -7.42 6.48 2.95
CA LYS A 147 -7.21 5.20 2.29
C LYS A 147 -7.85 4.01 3.02
N LEU A 148 -8.28 4.19 4.25
CA LEU A 148 -8.81 3.10 5.06
C LEU A 148 -10.29 3.29 5.33
N ASP A 149 -11.08 2.23 5.14
CA ASP A 149 -12.53 2.27 5.26
C ASP A 149 -13.05 1.43 6.43
N TYR A 150 -12.41 0.27 6.69
CA TYR A 150 -12.87 -0.63 7.73
C TYR A 150 -11.73 -1.39 8.39
N PHE A 151 -12.05 -1.91 9.58
CA PHE A 151 -11.22 -2.82 10.35
C PHE A 151 -11.95 -4.12 10.64
N LEU A 152 -11.20 -5.22 10.58
CA LEU A 152 -11.54 -6.47 11.28
C LEU A 152 -10.49 -6.69 12.38
N VAL A 153 -10.91 -6.66 13.63
CA VAL A 153 -10.00 -6.57 14.78
C VAL A 153 -10.38 -7.55 15.90
N ASP A 154 -9.38 -7.91 16.72
CA ASP A 154 -9.63 -8.55 18.00
C ASP A 154 -10.04 -7.52 19.08
N SER A 155 -10.35 -8.01 20.29
CA SER A 155 -10.76 -7.15 21.40
C SER A 155 -9.66 -6.20 21.89
N ALA A 156 -8.38 -6.58 21.76
CA ALA A 156 -7.27 -5.75 22.21
C ALA A 156 -7.06 -4.57 21.24
N ALA A 157 -7.05 -4.83 19.95
CA ALA A 157 -6.95 -3.78 18.92
C ALA A 157 -8.20 -2.87 18.94
N LEU A 158 -9.39 -3.42 19.14
CA LEU A 158 -10.61 -2.64 19.28
C LEU A 158 -10.51 -1.61 20.39
N THR A 159 -10.03 -2.02 21.57
CA THR A 159 -9.85 -1.11 22.70
C THR A 159 -8.84 0.00 22.39
N CYS A 160 -7.78 -0.31 21.66
CA CYS A 160 -6.80 0.68 21.21
C CYS A 160 -7.45 1.72 20.28
N TYR A 161 -8.20 1.28 19.30
CA TYR A 161 -8.81 2.19 18.30
C TYR A 161 -9.97 3.03 18.88
N PHE A 162 -10.66 2.55 19.90
CA PHE A 162 -11.63 3.37 20.64
C PHE A 162 -10.99 4.59 21.30
N SER A 163 -9.82 4.38 21.91
CA SER A 163 -9.10 5.47 22.60
C SER A 163 -8.55 6.54 21.66
N GLU A 164 -8.37 6.22 20.39
CA GLU A 164 -7.85 7.13 19.37
C GLU A 164 -8.95 7.85 18.57
N GLU A 165 -10.22 7.63 18.90
CA GLU A 165 -11.38 8.24 18.20
C GLU A 165 -11.39 7.99 16.66
N ILE A 166 -10.87 6.83 16.25
CA ILE A 166 -10.68 6.48 14.84
C ILE A 166 -11.97 5.91 14.23
N LEU A 167 -12.84 5.33 15.07
CA LEU A 167 -13.98 4.56 14.61
C LEU A 167 -15.21 5.41 14.33
N LEU A 168 -15.95 5.00 13.29
CA LEU A 168 -17.17 5.63 12.86
C LEU A 168 -18.33 5.35 13.84
N ASP A 169 -19.10 6.38 14.17
CA ASP A 169 -20.42 6.23 14.78
C ASP A 169 -21.35 5.51 13.81
N LEU A 170 -21.76 4.30 14.15
CA LEU A 170 -22.58 3.44 13.28
C LEU A 170 -23.96 4.03 12.98
N ARG A 171 -24.44 5.01 13.76
CA ARG A 171 -25.68 5.76 13.47
C ARG A 171 -25.56 6.62 12.19
N LEU A 172 -24.34 6.87 11.70
CA LEU A 172 -24.11 7.53 10.41
C LEU A 172 -24.21 6.56 9.23
N LEU A 173 -24.12 5.27 9.48
CA LEU A 173 -24.14 4.22 8.46
C LEU A 173 -25.44 3.44 8.42
N PHE A 174 -26.09 3.23 9.57
CA PHE A 174 -27.29 2.41 9.74
C PHE A 174 -28.46 3.23 10.27
N THR A 175 -29.66 2.88 9.85
CA THR A 175 -30.90 3.39 10.43
C THR A 175 -31.15 2.81 11.82
N GLU A 176 -32.07 3.42 12.59
CA GLU A 176 -32.44 2.89 13.92
C GLU A 176 -33.02 1.46 13.84
N GLU A 177 -33.77 1.14 12.80
CA GLU A 177 -34.32 -0.19 12.56
C GLU A 177 -33.23 -1.22 12.27
N GLU A 178 -32.21 -0.85 11.49
CA GLU A 178 -31.06 -1.72 11.19
C GLU A 178 -30.19 -1.93 12.43
N LEU A 179 -29.92 -0.89 13.21
CA LEU A 179 -29.21 -1.03 14.49
C LEU A 179 -29.97 -1.93 15.48
N ALA A 180 -31.29 -1.81 15.52
CA ALA A 180 -32.12 -2.68 16.35
C ALA A 180 -32.08 -4.16 15.87
N GLN A 181 -31.90 -4.41 14.56
CA GLN A 181 -31.72 -5.77 14.03
C GLN A 181 -30.34 -6.36 14.37
N ILE A 182 -29.28 -5.55 14.37
CA ILE A 182 -27.95 -5.96 14.82
C ILE A 182 -27.99 -6.30 16.32
N GLY A 183 -28.73 -5.51 17.10
CA GLY A 183 -29.07 -5.83 18.48
C GLY A 183 -27.90 -6.01 19.42
N ASP A 184 -27.79 -7.19 20.03
CA ASP A 184 -26.78 -7.52 21.06
C ASP A 184 -25.35 -7.61 20.50
N ASP A 185 -25.20 -7.68 19.17
CA ASP A 185 -23.87 -7.68 18.52
C ASP A 185 -23.27 -6.28 18.41
N LEU A 186 -24.02 -5.22 18.73
CA LEU A 186 -23.49 -3.85 18.77
C LEU A 186 -22.59 -3.65 19.98
N VAL A 187 -21.41 -3.08 19.74
CA VAL A 187 -20.47 -2.68 20.78
C VAL A 187 -20.52 -1.17 20.95
N TYR A 188 -20.85 -0.76 22.15
CA TYR A 188 -21.01 0.64 22.51
C TYR A 188 -19.81 1.16 23.27
N VAL A 189 -19.40 2.36 22.95
CA VAL A 189 -18.40 3.12 23.70
C VAL A 189 -19.08 4.23 24.48
N LEU A 190 -18.71 4.36 25.74
CA LEU A 190 -19.18 5.47 26.59
C LEU A 190 -18.30 6.69 26.32
N TYR A 191 -18.91 7.75 25.82
CA TYR A 191 -18.23 9.04 25.67
C TYR A 191 -18.25 9.75 27.03
N GLU A 192 -17.11 9.84 27.69
CA GLU A 192 -17.02 10.35 29.07
C GLU A 192 -17.50 11.81 29.21
N GLU A 193 -17.28 12.63 28.18
CA GLU A 193 -17.67 14.05 28.19
C GLU A 193 -19.19 14.25 28.18
N THR A 194 -19.93 13.40 27.48
CA THR A 194 -21.38 13.54 27.29
C THR A 194 -22.17 12.50 28.07
N GLY A 195 -21.54 11.40 28.49
CA GLY A 195 -22.21 10.24 29.08
C GLY A 195 -23.06 9.45 28.08
N GLU A 196 -22.88 9.68 26.77
CA GLU A 196 -23.61 9.00 25.71
C GLU A 196 -22.94 7.69 25.33
N GLN A 197 -23.74 6.66 25.08
CA GLN A 197 -23.26 5.39 24.51
C GLN A 197 -23.42 5.42 23.00
N ILE A 198 -22.28 5.33 22.29
CA ILE A 198 -22.22 5.39 20.83
C ILE A 198 -21.86 4.00 20.28
N PRO A 199 -22.65 3.42 19.36
CA PRO A 199 -22.32 2.17 18.72
C PRO A 199 -21.17 2.39 17.71
N MET A 200 -20.01 1.73 17.92
CA MET A 200 -18.81 1.93 17.08
C MET A 200 -18.28 0.65 16.46
N ALA A 201 -18.74 -0.52 16.89
CA ALA A 201 -18.30 -1.78 16.35
C ALA A 201 -19.44 -2.81 16.34
N ILE A 202 -19.29 -3.85 15.52
CA ILE A 202 -20.20 -4.97 15.40
C ILE A 202 -19.42 -6.25 15.73
N ASN A 203 -19.90 -7.03 16.68
CA ASN A 203 -19.36 -8.35 16.95
C ASN A 203 -19.74 -9.29 15.80
N VAL A 204 -18.75 -9.80 15.10
CA VAL A 204 -18.93 -10.68 13.94
C VAL A 204 -18.39 -12.09 14.18
N THR A 205 -18.08 -12.41 15.44
CA THR A 205 -17.44 -13.68 15.85
C THR A 205 -18.18 -14.90 15.31
N ASP A 206 -19.49 -14.93 15.46
CA ASP A 206 -20.34 -16.07 15.10
C ASP A 206 -20.91 -15.98 13.68
N SER A 207 -20.52 -14.97 12.91
CA SER A 207 -20.98 -14.85 11.52
C SER A 207 -20.55 -16.05 10.69
N ALA A 208 -21.42 -16.46 9.74
CA ALA A 208 -21.10 -17.56 8.84
C ALA A 208 -19.84 -17.29 8.02
N PHE A 209 -19.58 -16.01 7.71
CA PHE A 209 -18.39 -15.60 7.00
C PHE A 209 -17.11 -15.89 7.81
N MET A 210 -17.06 -15.48 9.10
CA MET A 210 -15.92 -15.75 9.97
C MET A 210 -15.69 -17.23 10.20
N THR A 211 -16.76 -17.96 10.56
CA THR A 211 -16.64 -19.35 11.01
C THR A 211 -16.43 -20.33 9.88
N SER A 212 -17.09 -20.13 8.74
CA SER A 212 -17.06 -21.08 7.62
C SER A 212 -16.09 -20.67 6.52
N ARG A 213 -16.01 -19.37 6.20
CA ARG A 213 -15.18 -18.90 5.10
C ARG A 213 -13.74 -18.59 5.51
N LEU A 214 -13.57 -17.85 6.61
CA LEU A 214 -12.25 -17.51 7.14
C LEU A 214 -11.72 -18.55 8.14
N ASN A 215 -12.54 -19.55 8.51
CA ASN A 215 -12.24 -20.58 9.52
C ASN A 215 -11.69 -20.00 10.84
N TYR A 216 -12.17 -18.83 11.22
CA TYR A 216 -11.75 -18.11 12.41
C TYR A 216 -12.77 -18.29 13.53
N LYS A 217 -12.30 -18.62 14.74
CA LYS A 217 -13.16 -19.02 15.87
C LYS A 217 -12.92 -18.22 17.15
N LYS A 218 -12.12 -17.15 17.05
CA LYS A 218 -11.90 -16.25 18.18
C LYS A 218 -12.77 -15.01 18.02
N THR A 219 -12.82 -14.19 19.06
CA THR A 219 -13.58 -12.94 19.03
C THR A 219 -13.07 -11.99 17.94
N ALA A 220 -14.00 -11.52 17.14
CA ALA A 220 -13.72 -10.58 16.03
C ALA A 220 -14.78 -9.49 15.95
N TYR A 221 -14.34 -8.30 15.63
CA TYR A 221 -15.20 -7.13 15.48
C TYR A 221 -14.98 -6.46 14.13
N LEU A 222 -16.08 -6.08 13.51
CA LEU A 222 -16.11 -5.24 12.32
C LEU A 222 -16.34 -3.79 12.76
N CYS A 223 -15.45 -2.90 12.33
CA CYS A 223 -15.53 -1.47 12.59
C CYS A 223 -15.33 -0.71 11.30
N PHE A 224 -15.89 0.49 11.19
CA PHE A 224 -15.65 1.39 10.08
C PHE A 224 -14.84 2.60 10.55
N VAL A 225 -14.11 3.22 9.63
CA VAL A 225 -13.22 4.34 9.92
C VAL A 225 -13.99 5.66 9.84
N ALA A 226 -13.84 6.53 10.83
CA ALA A 226 -14.57 7.80 10.91
C ALA A 226 -14.28 8.75 9.73
N SER A 227 -13.08 8.69 9.15
CA SER A 227 -12.66 9.54 8.02
C SER A 227 -13.00 8.97 6.64
N THR A 228 -13.71 7.82 6.56
CA THR A 228 -14.07 7.25 5.26
C THR A 228 -15.08 8.13 4.51
N GLU A 229 -14.83 8.37 3.22
CA GLU A 229 -15.77 9.03 2.32
C GLU A 229 -16.67 8.01 1.57
N ARG A 230 -16.46 6.68 1.82
CA ARG A 230 -17.10 5.58 1.06
C ARG A 230 -18.18 4.87 1.88
N LEU A 231 -19.03 5.63 2.58
CA LEU A 231 -20.08 5.08 3.43
C LEU A 231 -21.03 4.11 2.71
N GLU A 232 -21.37 4.38 1.45
CA GLU A 232 -22.21 3.48 0.65
C GLU A 232 -21.52 2.12 0.45
N ILE A 233 -20.22 2.10 0.18
CA ILE A 233 -19.46 0.85 0.00
C ILE A 233 -19.31 0.14 1.33
N CYS A 234 -19.13 0.86 2.44
CA CYS A 234 -19.13 0.29 3.79
C CYS A 234 -20.43 -0.45 4.10
N LYS A 235 -21.57 0.14 3.71
CA LYS A 235 -22.89 -0.49 3.88
C LYS A 235 -23.04 -1.73 3.02
N ILE A 236 -22.66 -1.66 1.73
CA ILE A 236 -22.67 -2.81 0.82
C ILE A 236 -21.76 -3.92 1.36
N PHE A 237 -20.59 -3.57 1.93
CA PHE A 237 -19.68 -4.55 2.51
C PHE A 237 -20.30 -5.27 3.70
N TYR A 238 -20.95 -4.53 4.59
CA TYR A 238 -21.66 -5.12 5.72
C TYR A 238 -22.76 -6.08 5.26
N ASP A 239 -23.59 -5.65 4.30
CA ASP A 239 -24.70 -6.46 3.79
C ASP A 239 -24.16 -7.72 3.09
N TYR A 240 -23.11 -7.60 2.26
CA TYR A 240 -22.41 -8.72 1.63
C TYR A 240 -21.85 -9.70 2.68
N TYR A 241 -21.18 -9.17 3.69
CA TYR A 241 -20.55 -9.96 4.75
C TYR A 241 -21.58 -10.77 5.55
N MET A 242 -22.69 -10.13 5.94
CA MET A 242 -23.74 -10.76 6.74
C MET A 242 -24.66 -11.67 5.92
N ALA A 243 -24.81 -11.43 4.62
CA ALA A 243 -25.59 -12.28 3.74
C ALA A 243 -24.89 -13.58 3.32
N TYR A 244 -23.60 -13.73 3.66
CA TYR A 244 -22.83 -14.93 3.30
C TYR A 244 -23.46 -16.19 3.90
N GLN A 245 -23.69 -17.18 3.04
CA GLN A 245 -24.11 -18.53 3.43
C GLN A 245 -23.10 -19.54 2.89
N PRO A 246 -22.60 -20.46 3.73
CA PRO A 246 -21.72 -21.50 3.26
C PRO A 246 -22.42 -22.40 2.24
N GLU A 247 -21.71 -22.76 1.18
CA GLU A 247 -22.20 -23.77 0.24
C GLU A 247 -22.41 -25.09 0.98
N GLN A 248 -23.58 -25.71 0.78
CA GLN A 248 -23.99 -26.98 1.41
C GLN A 248 -23.30 -28.16 0.76
#